data_bd2b4466bf834064c632544e488aa1d1
#
_entry.id   bd2b4466bf834064c632544e488aa1d1
#
_cell.length_a   1.000
_cell.length_b   1.000
_cell.length_c   1.000
_cell.angle_alpha   90.00
_cell.angle_beta   90.00
_cell.angle_gamma   90.00
#
_symmetry.space_group_name_H-M   'P 1'
#
loop_
_entity.id
_entity.type
_entity.pdbx_description
1 polymer ?
#
loop_
_entity_poly.entity_id
_entity_poly.type
_entity_poly.pdbx_seq_one_letter_code
_entity_poly.pdbx_strand_id
1 'polypeptide(L)'
;QQFEAREARYLEIVKGYSKDELHRFPAMLAELAASLTGYLHDALGEIFMALDLGSHWHGQYFTPYSVASLMARMTMHDAGERIEREGFITLCEPAAGAGAMLIAAAEAVTVAGYNHQQHMHVTAVDVDSTAVHMAYIQLSLLHVPAIVVQGNSLTLQEWGYWVTPAHVMGLWDARLRRRNQATSQELSTADDPAPTAPAPVEEAVAAVRAAVL
;
A
#
# COMPACT_ATOMS: atom_id res chain seq x y z
N GLN A 1 7.19 22.91 -1.02
CA GLN A 1 7.48 22.65 0.40
C GLN A 1 7.83 21.18 0.69
N GLN A 2 6.98 20.19 0.32
CA GLN A 2 7.31 18.77 0.57
C GLN A 2 8.51 18.27 -0.25
N PHE A 3 8.64 18.68 -1.50
CA PHE A 3 9.77 18.30 -2.34
C PHE A 3 11.09 18.82 -1.76
N GLU A 4 11.14 20.09 -1.41
CA GLU A 4 12.34 20.73 -0.83
C GLU A 4 12.79 20.08 0.48
N ALA A 5 11.83 19.74 1.36
CA ALA A 5 12.13 19.06 2.61
C ALA A 5 12.66 17.63 2.40
N ARG A 6 12.10 16.89 1.43
CA ARG A 6 12.57 15.55 1.08
C ARG A 6 13.94 15.58 0.41
N GLU A 7 14.18 16.54 -0.48
CA GLU A 7 15.47 16.74 -1.12
C GLU A 7 16.55 17.08 -0.09
N ALA A 8 16.27 18.01 0.83
CA ALA A 8 17.20 18.34 1.93
C ALA A 8 17.51 17.10 2.79
N ARG A 9 16.50 16.28 3.10
CA ARG A 9 16.69 15.04 3.85
C ARG A 9 17.51 14.01 3.07
N TYR A 10 17.27 13.86 1.77
CA TYR A 10 18.09 13.01 0.89
C TYR A 10 19.54 13.44 0.89
N LEU A 11 19.82 14.73 0.69
CA LEU A 11 21.17 15.28 0.70
C LEU A 11 21.88 15.09 2.06
N GLU A 12 21.15 15.14 3.16
CA GLU A 12 21.68 14.85 4.49
C GLU A 12 22.07 13.37 4.62
N ILE A 13 21.20 12.46 4.19
CA ILE A 13 21.43 11.02 4.26
C ILE A 13 22.65 10.62 3.43
N VAL A 14 22.76 11.08 2.18
CA VAL A 14 23.85 10.68 1.28
C VAL A 14 25.23 11.16 1.74
N LYS A 15 25.32 12.20 2.57
CA LYS A 15 26.59 12.62 3.17
C LYS A 15 27.23 11.57 4.09
N GLY A 16 26.42 10.64 4.62
CA GLY A 16 26.90 9.55 5.47
C GLY A 16 27.54 8.39 4.69
N TYR A 17 27.49 8.41 3.35
CA TYR A 17 27.98 7.33 2.51
C TYR A 17 29.16 7.75 1.65
N SER A 18 30.10 6.83 1.41
CA SER A 18 31.16 7.00 0.43
C SER A 18 30.61 6.98 -1.00
N LYS A 19 31.40 7.47 -1.97
CA LYS A 19 31.01 7.43 -3.39
C LYS A 19 30.76 6.01 -3.88
N ASP A 20 31.55 5.05 -3.44
CA ASP A 20 31.44 3.64 -3.83
C ASP A 20 30.14 3.02 -3.28
N GLU A 21 29.76 3.37 -2.06
CA GLU A 21 28.49 2.94 -1.49
C GLU A 21 27.31 3.57 -2.23
N LEU A 22 27.37 4.87 -2.54
CA LEU A 22 26.32 5.53 -3.31
C LEU A 22 26.11 4.92 -4.69
N HIS A 23 27.16 4.43 -5.35
CA HIS A 23 27.05 3.75 -6.64
C HIS A 23 26.37 2.37 -6.53
N ARG A 24 26.29 1.78 -5.34
CA ARG A 24 25.59 0.50 -5.13
C ARG A 24 24.08 0.66 -5.09
N PHE A 25 23.53 1.80 -4.64
CA PHE A 25 22.08 2.00 -4.53
C PHE A 25 21.35 1.85 -5.87
N PRO A 26 21.78 2.46 -6.99
CA PRO A 26 21.16 2.22 -8.29
C PRO A 26 21.26 0.75 -8.73
N ALA A 27 22.38 0.08 -8.46
CA ALA A 27 22.54 -1.34 -8.77
C ALA A 27 21.56 -2.21 -7.96
N MET A 28 21.43 -1.94 -6.65
CA MET A 28 20.46 -2.64 -5.79
C MET A 28 19.02 -2.43 -6.28
N LEU A 29 18.67 -1.21 -6.68
CA LEU A 29 17.35 -0.92 -7.24
C LEU A 29 17.11 -1.67 -8.56
N ALA A 30 18.13 -1.76 -9.42
CA ALA A 30 18.03 -2.51 -10.67
C ALA A 30 17.83 -4.01 -10.43
N GLU A 31 18.57 -4.60 -9.49
CA GLU A 31 18.41 -6.01 -9.10
C GLU A 31 17.01 -6.26 -8.49
N LEU A 32 16.53 -5.37 -7.63
CA LEU A 32 15.19 -5.46 -7.10
C LEU A 32 14.14 -5.40 -8.20
N ALA A 33 14.24 -4.44 -9.13
CA ALA A 33 13.32 -4.34 -10.25
C ALA A 33 13.37 -5.59 -11.14
N ALA A 34 14.56 -6.15 -11.38
CA ALA A 34 14.73 -7.40 -12.12
C ALA A 34 14.07 -8.58 -11.40
N SER A 35 14.22 -8.68 -10.08
CA SER A 35 13.62 -9.76 -9.27
C SER A 35 12.10 -9.72 -9.29
N LEU A 36 11.51 -8.53 -9.36
CA LEU A 36 10.06 -8.31 -9.41
C LEU A 36 9.48 -8.45 -10.84
N THR A 37 10.33 -8.69 -11.85
CA THR A 37 9.87 -8.85 -13.22
C THR A 37 9.24 -10.24 -13.43
N GLY A 38 8.02 -10.28 -13.91
CA GLY A 38 7.30 -11.48 -14.33
C GLY A 38 6.41 -12.13 -13.29
N TYR A 39 6.58 -11.87 -12.01
CA TYR A 39 5.67 -12.35 -10.96
C TYR A 39 5.64 -11.42 -9.74
N LEU A 40 4.49 -11.42 -9.05
CA LEU A 40 4.30 -10.61 -7.85
C LEU A 40 4.77 -11.41 -6.62
N HIS A 41 5.68 -10.82 -5.82
CA HIS A 41 6.16 -11.39 -4.56
C HIS A 41 6.77 -10.31 -3.67
N ASP A 42 7.00 -10.62 -2.40
CA ASP A 42 7.57 -9.70 -1.41
C ASP A 42 9.10 -9.83 -1.33
N ALA A 43 9.80 -9.28 -2.32
CA ALA A 43 11.26 -9.37 -2.40
C ALA A 43 11.98 -8.71 -1.21
N LEU A 44 11.55 -7.49 -0.82
CA LEU A 44 12.22 -6.76 0.26
C LEU A 44 11.90 -7.34 1.64
N GLY A 45 10.67 -7.80 1.87
CA GLY A 45 10.32 -8.46 3.13
C GLY A 45 11.09 -9.78 3.30
N GLU A 46 11.22 -10.58 2.25
CA GLU A 46 12.01 -11.82 2.27
C GLU A 46 13.49 -11.54 2.55
N ILE A 47 14.10 -10.54 1.89
CA ILE A 47 15.49 -10.13 2.13
C ILE A 47 15.65 -9.63 3.57
N PHE A 48 14.74 -8.79 4.05
CA PHE A 48 14.78 -8.24 5.40
C PHE A 48 14.78 -9.35 6.46
N MET A 49 13.91 -10.34 6.29
CA MET A 49 13.81 -11.49 7.19
C MET A 49 15.03 -12.43 7.06
N ALA A 50 15.53 -12.65 5.84
CA ALA A 50 16.70 -13.50 5.59
C ALA A 50 18.00 -12.93 6.18
N LEU A 51 18.12 -11.61 6.23
CA LEU A 51 19.26 -10.91 6.81
C LEU A 51 19.12 -10.65 8.32
N ASP A 52 18.04 -11.14 8.94
CA ASP A 52 17.72 -10.93 10.36
C ASP A 52 17.78 -9.44 10.78
N LEU A 53 17.30 -8.56 9.89
CA LEU A 53 17.27 -7.11 10.12
C LEU A 53 16.11 -6.69 11.04
N GLY A 54 15.20 -7.63 11.37
CA GLY A 54 14.13 -7.44 12.33
C GLY A 54 14.69 -7.20 13.74
N SER A 55 14.18 -6.17 14.40
CA SER A 55 14.56 -5.90 15.77
C SER A 55 13.92 -6.92 16.71
N HIS A 56 14.70 -7.80 17.35
CA HIS A 56 14.24 -8.68 18.42
C HIS A 56 13.55 -7.91 19.57
N TRP A 57 13.90 -6.64 19.76
CA TRP A 57 13.32 -5.75 20.77
C TRP A 57 11.92 -5.25 20.42
N HIS A 58 11.58 -5.18 19.14
CA HIS A 58 10.27 -4.69 18.68
C HIS A 58 9.35 -5.81 18.19
N GLY A 59 9.82 -7.06 18.16
CA GLY A 59 9.01 -8.20 17.71
C GLY A 59 8.53 -8.05 16.26
N GLN A 60 9.29 -7.38 15.42
CA GLN A 60 8.91 -7.08 14.04
C GLN A 60 9.22 -8.29 13.15
N TYR A 61 8.18 -9.06 12.87
CA TYR A 61 8.23 -10.18 11.94
C TYR A 61 7.28 -9.93 10.80
N PHE A 62 7.79 -9.93 9.58
CA PHE A 62 6.92 -9.83 8.41
C PHE A 62 6.27 -11.18 8.11
N THR A 63 5.03 -11.12 7.65
CA THR A 63 4.27 -12.30 7.25
C THR A 63 4.96 -12.96 6.05
N PRO A 64 5.32 -14.26 6.11
CA PRO A 64 5.89 -14.95 4.95
C PRO A 64 4.95 -14.85 3.74
N TYR A 65 5.52 -14.61 2.56
CA TYR A 65 4.70 -14.37 1.35
C TYR A 65 3.74 -15.53 1.03
N SER A 66 4.14 -16.78 1.28
CA SER A 66 3.27 -17.95 1.12
C SER A 66 2.01 -17.90 2.00
N VAL A 67 2.13 -17.37 3.21
CA VAL A 67 0.98 -17.16 4.11
C VAL A 67 0.13 -16.00 3.61
N ALA A 68 0.75 -14.88 3.21
CA ALA A 68 0.06 -13.75 2.63
C ALA A 68 -0.73 -14.14 1.37
N SER A 69 -0.14 -14.93 0.47
CA SER A 69 -0.80 -15.43 -0.73
C SER A 69 -1.99 -16.35 -0.41
N LEU A 70 -1.85 -17.22 0.60
CA LEU A 70 -2.98 -18.06 1.04
C LEU A 70 -4.12 -17.19 1.58
N MET A 71 -3.83 -16.23 2.46
CA MET A 71 -4.82 -15.33 3.03
C MET A 71 -5.50 -14.48 1.96
N ALA A 72 -4.74 -13.94 1.01
CA ALA A 72 -5.28 -13.18 -0.11
C ALA A 72 -6.25 -14.02 -0.94
N ARG A 73 -5.90 -15.25 -1.28
CA ARG A 73 -6.80 -16.18 -2.02
C ARG A 73 -8.10 -16.46 -1.28
N MET A 74 -8.05 -16.55 0.05
CA MET A 74 -9.24 -16.77 0.87
C MET A 74 -10.13 -15.52 0.96
N THR A 75 -9.53 -14.33 1.10
CA THR A 75 -10.25 -13.07 1.30
C THR A 75 -10.70 -12.41 -0.01
N MET A 76 -10.03 -12.73 -1.12
CA MET A 76 -10.26 -12.15 -2.44
C MET A 76 -10.98 -13.09 -3.41
N HIS A 77 -11.62 -14.16 -2.90
CA HIS A 77 -12.29 -15.15 -3.74
C HIS A 77 -13.44 -14.56 -4.59
N ASP A 78 -14.06 -13.48 -4.11
CA ASP A 78 -15.14 -12.74 -4.76
C ASP A 78 -14.67 -11.49 -5.51
N ALA A 79 -13.35 -11.28 -5.62
CA ALA A 79 -12.78 -10.06 -6.19
C ALA A 79 -13.29 -9.78 -7.61
N GLY A 80 -13.45 -10.82 -8.45
CA GLY A 80 -13.98 -10.68 -9.79
C GLY A 80 -15.41 -10.12 -9.80
N GLU A 81 -16.31 -10.70 -9.03
CA GLU A 81 -17.70 -10.25 -8.92
C GLU A 81 -17.80 -8.81 -8.39
N ARG A 82 -16.96 -8.46 -7.42
CA ARG A 82 -16.88 -7.09 -6.89
C ARG A 82 -16.38 -6.11 -7.95
N ILE A 83 -15.34 -6.47 -8.70
CA ILE A 83 -14.80 -5.63 -9.77
C ILE A 83 -15.83 -5.41 -10.87
N GLU A 84 -16.59 -6.45 -11.27
CA GLU A 84 -17.66 -6.33 -12.26
C GLU A 84 -18.77 -5.38 -11.79
N ARG A 85 -19.14 -5.45 -10.52
CA ARG A 85 -20.19 -4.62 -9.93
C ARG A 85 -19.73 -3.17 -9.67
N GLU A 86 -18.51 -2.99 -9.15
CA GLU A 86 -18.02 -1.71 -8.60
C GLU A 86 -16.98 -1.02 -9.49
N GLY A 87 -16.50 -1.71 -10.54
CA GLY A 87 -15.45 -1.26 -11.45
C GLY A 87 -14.04 -1.43 -10.88
N PHE A 88 -13.87 -1.41 -9.57
CA PHE A 88 -12.62 -1.66 -8.87
C PHE A 88 -12.85 -1.93 -7.38
N ILE A 89 -11.87 -2.56 -6.74
CA ILE A 89 -11.87 -2.82 -5.30
C ILE A 89 -10.86 -1.92 -4.58
N THR A 90 -11.12 -1.68 -3.30
CA THR A 90 -10.17 -1.00 -2.39
C THR A 90 -9.84 -1.91 -1.23
N LEU A 91 -8.58 -1.83 -0.81
CA LEU A 91 -8.04 -2.56 0.34
C LEU A 91 -7.31 -1.59 1.26
N CYS A 92 -7.43 -1.82 2.56
CA CYS A 92 -6.65 -1.13 3.57
C CYS A 92 -5.91 -2.16 4.42
N GLU A 93 -4.59 -2.00 4.52
CA GLU A 93 -3.76 -2.83 5.40
C GLU A 93 -3.19 -1.93 6.52
N PRO A 94 -3.69 -2.07 7.74
CA PRO A 94 -3.34 -1.17 8.84
C PRO A 94 -1.99 -1.48 9.50
N ALA A 95 -1.33 -2.58 9.13
CA ALA A 95 0.00 -2.99 9.60
C ALA A 95 0.76 -3.62 8.42
N ALA A 96 1.04 -2.77 7.42
CA ALA A 96 1.42 -3.23 6.09
C ALA A 96 2.79 -3.93 6.03
N GLY A 97 3.70 -3.69 6.97
CA GLY A 97 5.06 -4.19 6.88
C GLY A 97 5.71 -3.79 5.56
N ALA A 98 6.38 -4.74 4.91
CA ALA A 98 6.95 -4.54 3.57
C ALA A 98 5.90 -4.56 2.44
N GLY A 99 4.63 -4.85 2.72
CA GLY A 99 3.54 -4.86 1.76
C GLY A 99 3.12 -6.25 1.26
N ALA A 100 3.58 -7.33 1.87
CA ALA A 100 3.33 -8.70 1.44
C ALA A 100 1.84 -9.00 1.17
N MET A 101 0.94 -8.61 2.10
CA MET A 101 -0.50 -8.83 1.97
C MET A 101 -1.10 -8.09 0.77
N LEU A 102 -0.65 -6.87 0.51
CA LEU A 102 -1.13 -6.05 -0.60
C LEU A 102 -0.61 -6.55 -1.95
N ILE A 103 0.63 -7.03 -1.98
CA ILE A 103 1.23 -7.67 -3.17
C ILE A 103 0.49 -8.96 -3.47
N ALA A 104 0.22 -9.78 -2.46
CA ALA A 104 -0.56 -11.02 -2.61
C ALA A 104 -2.00 -10.76 -3.07
N ALA A 105 -2.62 -9.67 -2.61
CA ALA A 105 -3.95 -9.26 -3.11
C ALA A 105 -3.89 -8.85 -4.59
N ALA A 106 -2.84 -8.14 -5.02
CA ALA A 106 -2.63 -7.80 -6.44
C ALA A 106 -2.42 -9.06 -7.29
N GLU A 107 -1.70 -10.07 -6.77
CA GLU A 107 -1.58 -11.39 -7.40
C GLU A 107 -2.96 -12.05 -7.55
N ALA A 108 -3.77 -12.06 -6.49
CA ALA A 108 -5.10 -12.67 -6.52
C ALA A 108 -6.03 -12.00 -7.55
N VAL A 109 -6.00 -10.67 -7.66
CA VAL A 109 -6.74 -9.92 -8.69
C VAL A 109 -6.26 -10.30 -10.10
N THR A 110 -4.95 -10.46 -10.27
CA THR A 110 -4.37 -10.86 -11.57
C THR A 110 -4.74 -12.29 -11.93
N VAL A 111 -4.72 -13.21 -10.98
CA VAL A 111 -5.15 -14.61 -11.15
C VAL A 111 -6.65 -14.70 -11.49
N ALA A 112 -7.48 -13.80 -10.95
CA ALA A 112 -8.89 -13.68 -11.30
C ALA A 112 -9.13 -13.11 -12.71
N GLY A 113 -8.08 -12.78 -13.48
CA GLY A 113 -8.17 -12.29 -14.86
C GLY A 113 -8.28 -10.77 -14.99
N TYR A 114 -8.08 -10.03 -13.91
CA TYR A 114 -8.19 -8.56 -13.91
C TYR A 114 -6.81 -7.89 -13.78
N ASN A 115 -6.67 -6.72 -14.38
CA ASN A 115 -5.47 -5.91 -14.22
C ASN A 115 -5.52 -5.14 -12.90
N HIS A 116 -4.70 -5.53 -11.91
CA HIS A 116 -4.63 -4.88 -10.61
C HIS A 116 -4.35 -3.37 -10.69
N GLN A 117 -3.63 -2.88 -11.70
CA GLN A 117 -3.36 -1.46 -11.89
C GLN A 117 -4.63 -0.64 -12.16
N GLN A 118 -5.64 -1.28 -12.74
CA GLN A 118 -6.90 -0.63 -13.14
C GLN A 118 -8.06 -0.95 -12.20
N HIS A 119 -8.01 -2.11 -11.54
CA HIS A 119 -9.15 -2.64 -10.79
C HIS A 119 -8.91 -2.77 -9.29
N MET A 120 -7.74 -2.33 -8.79
CA MET A 120 -7.44 -2.34 -7.37
C MET A 120 -6.77 -1.03 -6.95
N HIS A 121 -7.14 -0.52 -5.77
CA HIS A 121 -6.43 0.56 -5.08
C HIS A 121 -6.19 0.16 -3.64
N VAL A 122 -5.00 0.47 -3.11
CA VAL A 122 -4.64 0.08 -1.75
C VAL A 122 -4.23 1.27 -0.89
N THR A 123 -4.51 1.17 0.40
CA THR A 123 -3.95 2.03 1.44
C THR A 123 -3.13 1.15 2.38
N ALA A 124 -1.84 1.43 2.47
CA ALA A 124 -0.90 0.75 3.34
C ALA A 124 -0.56 1.67 4.51
N VAL A 125 -0.69 1.21 5.74
CA VAL A 125 -0.31 1.98 6.93
C VAL A 125 0.69 1.18 7.75
N ASP A 126 1.78 1.81 8.19
CA ASP A 126 2.70 1.23 9.15
C ASP A 126 3.33 2.31 10.04
N VAL A 127 3.68 1.95 11.27
CA VAL A 127 4.36 2.83 12.20
C VAL A 127 5.86 2.96 11.89
N ASP A 128 6.46 1.89 11.38
CA ASP A 128 7.88 1.82 11.06
C ASP A 128 8.16 2.46 9.71
N SER A 129 9.00 3.49 9.72
CA SER A 129 9.43 4.19 8.51
C SER A 129 10.16 3.27 7.52
N THR A 130 10.91 2.28 7.99
CA THR A 130 11.62 1.32 7.12
C THR A 130 10.62 0.44 6.38
N ALA A 131 9.63 -0.11 7.08
CA ALA A 131 8.55 -0.89 6.51
C ALA A 131 7.76 -0.08 5.46
N VAL A 132 7.38 1.16 5.80
CA VAL A 132 6.71 2.10 4.88
C VAL A 132 7.50 2.33 3.61
N HIS A 133 8.82 2.56 3.71
CA HIS A 133 9.66 2.78 2.54
C HIS A 133 9.81 1.49 1.69
N MET A 134 9.92 0.33 2.33
CA MET A 134 9.96 -0.96 1.62
C MET A 134 8.66 -1.20 0.87
N ALA A 135 7.51 -1.03 1.53
CA ALA A 135 6.19 -1.14 0.90
C ALA A 135 6.04 -0.15 -0.27
N TYR A 136 6.43 1.12 -0.08
CA TYR A 136 6.36 2.12 -1.14
C TYR A 136 7.19 1.74 -2.38
N ILE A 137 8.43 1.28 -2.18
CA ILE A 137 9.32 0.89 -3.27
C ILE A 137 8.72 -0.30 -4.03
N GLN A 138 8.33 -1.36 -3.34
CA GLN A 138 7.79 -2.56 -3.97
C GLN A 138 6.48 -2.28 -4.72
N LEU A 139 5.51 -1.63 -4.06
CA LEU A 139 4.23 -1.29 -4.68
C LEU A 139 4.41 -0.35 -5.89
N SER A 140 5.43 0.54 -5.86
CA SER A 140 5.76 1.39 -7.00
C SER A 140 6.33 0.60 -8.17
N LEU A 141 7.27 -0.32 -7.93
CA LEU A 141 7.89 -1.16 -8.96
C LEU A 141 6.90 -2.17 -9.55
N LEU A 142 6.00 -2.70 -8.74
CA LEU A 142 4.92 -3.61 -9.15
C LEU A 142 3.72 -2.89 -9.77
N HIS A 143 3.79 -1.57 -9.91
CA HIS A 143 2.71 -0.73 -10.45
C HIS A 143 1.36 -0.91 -9.73
N VAL A 144 1.38 -1.14 -8.43
CA VAL A 144 0.18 -1.19 -7.59
C VAL A 144 -0.24 0.24 -7.24
N PRO A 145 -1.48 0.66 -7.58
CA PRO A 145 -1.99 1.98 -7.18
C PRO A 145 -2.17 2.04 -5.67
N ALA A 146 -1.39 2.88 -4.99
CA ALA A 146 -1.35 2.90 -3.53
C ALA A 146 -1.16 4.29 -2.94
N ILE A 147 -1.72 4.47 -1.74
CA ILE A 147 -1.31 5.48 -0.76
C ILE A 147 -0.61 4.72 0.37
N VAL A 148 0.64 5.05 0.65
CA VAL A 148 1.44 4.45 1.72
C VAL A 148 1.64 5.49 2.81
N VAL A 149 1.16 5.20 4.00
CA VAL A 149 1.10 6.12 5.14
C VAL A 149 2.03 5.66 6.24
N GLN A 150 2.89 6.55 6.71
CA GLN A 150 3.55 6.36 7.99
C GLN A 150 2.66 6.90 9.08
N GLY A 151 2.15 6.02 9.95
CA GLY A 151 1.20 6.41 10.97
C GLY A 151 0.86 5.28 11.93
N ASN A 152 0.07 5.62 12.94
CA ASN A 152 -0.45 4.67 13.90
C ASN A 152 -1.94 4.42 13.60
N SER A 153 -2.25 3.26 13.05
CA SER A 153 -3.62 2.86 12.66
C SER A 153 -4.59 2.75 13.85
N LEU A 154 -4.07 2.52 15.07
CA LEU A 154 -4.91 2.44 16.27
C LEU A 154 -5.33 3.82 16.81
N THR A 155 -4.41 4.80 16.72
CA THR A 155 -4.67 6.18 17.15
C THR A 155 -5.10 7.09 16.02
N LEU A 156 -5.09 6.60 14.78
CA LEU A 156 -5.35 7.34 13.54
C LEU A 156 -4.42 8.56 13.35
N GLN A 157 -3.24 8.49 13.96
CA GLN A 157 -2.23 9.54 13.82
C GLN A 157 -1.36 9.28 12.60
N GLU A 158 -1.28 10.23 11.69
CA GLU A 158 -0.43 10.19 10.50
C GLU A 158 0.77 11.13 10.66
N TRP A 159 1.95 10.65 10.22
CA TRP A 159 3.20 11.43 10.24
C TRP A 159 3.68 11.80 8.84
N GLY A 160 3.24 11.07 7.81
CA GLY A 160 3.56 11.33 6.42
C GLY A 160 2.96 10.28 5.49
N TYR A 161 2.89 10.60 4.21
CA TYR A 161 2.38 9.67 3.21
C TYR A 161 3.10 9.80 1.87
N TRP A 162 3.04 8.75 1.07
CA TRP A 162 3.57 8.66 -0.29
C TRP A 162 2.51 8.05 -1.20
N VAL A 163 2.42 8.55 -2.42
CA VAL A 163 1.56 7.98 -3.46
C VAL A 163 2.41 7.30 -4.51
N THR A 164 2.02 6.11 -4.94
CA THR A 164 2.77 5.38 -5.98
C THR A 164 2.57 6.02 -7.36
N PRO A 165 3.52 5.85 -8.31
CA PRO A 165 3.35 6.32 -9.68
C PRO A 165 2.06 5.82 -10.34
N ALA A 166 1.67 4.56 -10.08
CA ALA A 166 0.44 3.97 -10.60
C ALA A 166 -0.83 4.68 -10.07
N HIS A 167 -0.81 5.17 -8.83
CA HIS A 167 -1.90 5.98 -8.29
C HIS A 167 -2.08 7.28 -9.09
N VAL A 168 -0.97 8.00 -9.32
CA VAL A 168 -0.98 9.28 -10.05
C VAL A 168 -1.40 9.09 -11.50
N MET A 169 -0.74 8.16 -12.20
CA MET A 169 -1.01 7.89 -13.63
C MET A 169 -2.42 7.34 -13.88
N GLY A 170 -2.94 6.55 -12.94
CA GLY A 170 -4.29 5.99 -13.00
C GLY A 170 -5.40 6.96 -12.60
N LEU A 171 -5.07 8.23 -12.27
CA LEU A 171 -6.01 9.27 -11.80
C LEU A 171 -6.88 8.78 -10.62
N TRP A 172 -6.27 8.02 -9.71
CA TRP A 172 -7.00 7.34 -8.66
C TRP A 172 -7.69 8.29 -7.67
N ASP A 173 -7.17 9.48 -7.44
CA ASP A 173 -7.86 10.50 -6.65
C ASP A 173 -9.25 10.84 -7.20
N ALA A 174 -9.35 10.99 -8.51
CA ALA A 174 -10.64 11.30 -9.15
C ALA A 174 -11.59 10.09 -9.10
N ARG A 175 -11.07 8.88 -9.30
CA ARG A 175 -11.87 7.63 -9.28
C ARG A 175 -12.44 7.38 -7.89
N LEU A 176 -11.61 7.50 -6.86
CA LEU A 176 -12.01 7.30 -5.47
C LEU A 176 -13.04 8.36 -5.02
N ARG A 177 -12.83 9.64 -5.37
CA ARG A 177 -13.81 10.70 -5.07
C ARG A 177 -15.18 10.44 -5.71
N ARG A 178 -15.21 10.03 -6.98
CA ARG A 178 -16.46 9.70 -7.67
C ARG A 178 -17.21 8.57 -6.97
N ARG A 179 -16.50 7.51 -6.57
CA ARG A 179 -17.13 6.41 -5.84
C ARG A 179 -17.70 6.84 -4.50
N ASN A 180 -16.93 7.61 -3.71
CA ASN A 180 -17.39 8.09 -2.41
C ASN A 180 -18.62 9.00 -2.54
N GLN A 181 -18.68 9.84 -3.60
CA GLN A 181 -19.86 10.68 -3.89
C GLN A 181 -21.10 9.83 -4.26
N ALA A 182 -20.93 8.80 -5.10
CA ALA A 182 -22.03 7.89 -5.46
C ALA A 182 -22.57 7.16 -4.22
N THR A 183 -21.71 6.59 -3.39
CA THR A 183 -22.10 5.92 -2.14
C THR A 183 -22.82 6.88 -1.19
N SER A 184 -22.33 8.11 -1.04
CA SER A 184 -23.00 9.13 -0.18
C SER A 184 -24.38 9.53 -0.70
N GLN A 185 -24.57 9.57 -2.01
CA GLN A 185 -25.89 9.84 -2.63
C GLN A 185 -26.86 8.68 -2.41
N GLU A 186 -26.41 7.44 -2.58
CA GLU A 186 -27.21 6.24 -2.32
C GLU A 186 -27.68 6.16 -0.86
N LEU A 187 -26.79 6.46 0.10
CA LEU A 187 -27.13 6.51 1.52
C LEU A 187 -28.11 7.63 1.86
N SER A 188 -28.04 8.78 1.18
CA SER A 188 -28.94 9.90 1.41
C SER A 188 -30.35 9.70 0.83
N THR A 189 -30.50 8.77 -0.13
CA THR A 189 -31.80 8.42 -0.75
C THR A 189 -32.48 7.23 -0.09
N ALA A 190 -31.78 6.46 0.74
CA ALA A 190 -32.32 5.37 1.54
C ALA A 190 -32.88 5.92 2.85
N ASP A 191 -34.12 6.38 2.84
CA ASP A 191 -34.85 6.89 4.01
C ASP A 191 -35.42 5.70 4.82
N ASP A 192 -34.53 5.01 5.60
CA ASP A 192 -34.96 4.03 6.60
C ASP A 192 -33.89 3.89 7.71
N PRO A 193 -34.25 3.90 9.02
CA PRO A 193 -33.28 3.91 10.11
C PRO A 193 -32.57 2.55 10.19
N ALA A 194 -31.30 2.55 9.81
CA ALA A 194 -30.45 1.38 9.85
C ALA A 194 -30.05 0.98 11.27
N PRO A 195 -29.88 -0.33 11.56
CA PRO A 195 -29.31 -0.79 12.82
C PRO A 195 -27.86 -0.35 12.94
N THR A 196 -27.46 0.07 14.14
CA THR A 196 -26.10 0.49 14.50
C THR A 196 -25.09 -0.67 14.25
N ALA A 197 -24.49 -0.63 13.06
CA ALA A 197 -23.30 -1.43 12.74
C ALA A 197 -22.04 -0.67 13.18
N PRO A 198 -20.95 -1.35 13.53
CA PRO A 198 -19.68 -0.68 13.81
C PRO A 198 -19.24 0.13 12.57
N ALA A 199 -18.71 1.33 12.81
CA ALA A 199 -18.31 2.25 11.76
C ALA A 199 -17.47 1.53 10.68
N PRO A 200 -17.81 1.71 9.38
CA PRO A 200 -17.07 1.08 8.30
C PRO A 200 -15.61 1.54 8.32
N VAL A 201 -14.71 0.64 7.96
CA VAL A 201 -13.27 0.96 7.78
C VAL A 201 -13.07 2.15 6.83
N GLU A 202 -14.04 2.44 5.97
CA GLU A 202 -14.10 3.61 5.09
C GLU A 202 -14.19 4.96 5.82
N GLU A 203 -14.77 5.03 7.03
CA GLU A 203 -14.78 6.26 7.82
C GLU A 203 -13.40 6.57 8.41
N ALA A 204 -12.64 5.52 8.79
CA ALA A 204 -11.25 5.67 9.17
C ALA A 204 -10.39 6.14 7.98
N VAL A 205 -10.61 5.59 6.78
CA VAL A 205 -9.95 6.00 5.54
C VAL A 205 -10.39 7.41 5.09
N ALA A 206 -11.63 7.80 5.34
CA ALA A 206 -12.13 9.15 5.03
C ALA A 206 -11.57 10.19 6.01
N ALA A 207 -11.42 9.85 7.30
CA ALA A 207 -10.76 10.69 8.29
C ALA A 207 -9.27 10.88 7.94
N VAL A 208 -8.58 9.81 7.54
CA VAL A 208 -7.22 9.80 6.99
C VAL A 208 -7.11 10.71 5.75
N ARG A 209 -8.16 10.78 4.94
CA ARG A 209 -8.19 11.59 3.72
C ARG A 209 -8.54 13.06 3.94
N ALA A 210 -9.43 13.37 4.87
CA ALA A 210 -9.83 14.74 5.18
C ALA A 210 -8.68 15.54 5.81
N ALA A 211 -7.73 14.85 6.45
CA ALA A 211 -6.53 15.47 7.02
C ALA A 211 -5.40 15.69 5.99
N VAL A 212 -5.52 15.12 4.77
CA VAL A 212 -4.46 15.12 3.73
C VAL A 212 -4.76 16.09 2.58
N LEU A 213 -5.95 16.67 2.50
CA LEU A 213 -6.35 17.70 1.55
C LEU A 213 -6.50 19.06 2.21
#